data_be281732bdc74fc07675addaebe5c24b
#
_entry.id   be281732bdc74fc07675addaebe5c24b
#
_cell.length_a   1.000
_cell.length_b   1.000
_cell.length_c   1.000
_cell.angle_alpha   90.00
_cell.angle_beta   90.00
_cell.angle_gamma   90.00
#
_symmetry.space_group_name_H-M   'P 1'
#
loop_
_entity.id
_entity.type
_entity.pdbx_description
1 polymer ?
#
loop_
_entity_poly.entity_id
_entity_poly.type
_entity_poly.pdbx_seq_one_letter_code
_entity_poly.pdbx_strand_id
1 'polypeptide(L)'
;MSAGSALALGGCAGLGATGARFDASSLSGDPTLLVTTTRKPVNGGRTKPWFGPERATSMTVTRARLVAPDESRLSLASVGLGDWRLDRIEPVSADAGDLAAQAGGGDVLVYVHGFKQTFETAVLDAAHLSDGIKFRGRTMVFSWPSKAGLFDYAYDRDSAMWSRDDFERVLSALVSAPSGGRVHIVAHSMGTMLTLESLRQLYARYGDTVTSKIGAVVFAAPDIDMDVFSSAIQRIGPLAGKITVIAATNDRALALSGQIAGGMTRVGAAEKAAIARLGVRVLDASQEGWGIINHDLFLSNAEVQRAIRRAIDGTTA
;
A
#
# COMPACT_ATOMS: atom_id res chain seq x y z
N MET A 1 58.09 -48.96 23.80
CA MET A 1 56.66 -48.78 24.21
C MET A 1 56.30 -47.39 23.87
N SER A 2 55.73 -47.17 22.70
CA SER A 2 55.33 -45.84 22.19
C SER A 2 53.83 -45.86 21.99
N ALA A 3 53.13 -45.00 22.73
CA ALA A 3 51.71 -44.79 22.64
C ALA A 3 51.45 -43.74 21.56
N GLY A 4 50.78 -44.15 20.47
CA GLY A 4 50.33 -43.23 19.41
C GLY A 4 49.01 -42.57 19.81
N SER A 5 49.01 -41.25 19.84
CA SER A 5 47.80 -40.44 19.98
C SER A 5 47.17 -40.19 18.62
N ALA A 6 45.96 -40.70 18.42
CA ALA A 6 45.12 -40.38 17.27
C ALA A 6 44.42 -39.03 17.44
N LEU A 7 44.75 -38.06 16.60
CA LEU A 7 43.99 -36.83 16.50
C LEU A 7 42.70 -37.12 15.66
N ALA A 8 41.56 -36.98 16.34
CA ALA A 8 40.26 -36.95 15.67
C ALA A 8 40.04 -35.56 15.05
N LEU A 9 40.03 -35.47 13.74
CA LEU A 9 39.55 -34.30 12.97
C LEU A 9 38.03 -34.23 13.08
N GLY A 10 37.54 -33.39 13.98
CA GLY A 10 36.15 -33.02 14.04
C GLY A 10 35.77 -32.19 12.81
N GLY A 11 34.96 -32.77 11.95
CA GLY A 11 34.43 -32.10 10.78
C GLY A 11 33.56 -30.89 11.17
N CYS A 12 33.88 -29.73 10.64
CA CYS A 12 32.99 -28.58 10.61
C CYS A 12 31.76 -28.92 9.76
N ALA A 13 30.72 -29.40 10.45
CA ALA A 13 29.40 -29.50 9.84
C ALA A 13 28.89 -28.08 9.54
N GLY A 14 28.54 -27.87 8.29
CA GLY A 14 28.24 -26.62 7.68
C GLY A 14 27.23 -25.73 8.42
N LEU A 15 27.59 -24.50 8.57
CA LEU A 15 26.67 -23.40 8.69
C LEU A 15 26.01 -23.20 7.31
N GLY A 16 25.09 -24.11 6.96
CA GLY A 16 24.30 -24.06 5.76
C GLY A 16 23.17 -23.05 5.95
N ALA A 17 23.22 -22.02 5.15
CA ALA A 17 22.06 -21.33 4.58
C ALA A 17 20.83 -21.10 5.47
N THR A 18 20.95 -20.32 6.53
CA THR A 18 19.81 -19.76 7.26
C THR A 18 19.50 -18.30 6.84
N GLY A 19 20.34 -17.66 6.01
CA GLY A 19 20.17 -16.28 5.59
C GLY A 19 19.09 -16.06 4.51
N ALA A 20 18.81 -17.05 3.66
CA ALA A 20 17.94 -16.87 2.50
C ALA A 20 16.43 -16.89 2.79
N ARG A 21 16.02 -17.34 3.96
CA ARG A 21 14.59 -17.40 4.33
C ARG A 21 14.02 -16.10 4.90
N PHE A 22 14.83 -15.11 5.23
CA PHE A 22 14.40 -13.91 5.91
C PHE A 22 14.00 -12.74 4.97
N ASP A 23 14.27 -12.84 3.67
CA ASP A 23 14.04 -11.77 2.71
C ASP A 23 12.90 -12.01 1.71
N ALA A 24 12.10 -13.05 1.87
CA ALA A 24 10.95 -13.30 1.01
C ALA A 24 9.68 -12.64 1.56
N SER A 25 8.85 -12.06 0.68
CA SER A 25 7.50 -11.62 1.01
C SER A 25 6.55 -12.82 1.16
N SER A 26 5.39 -12.63 1.80
CA SER A 26 4.34 -13.66 1.86
C SER A 26 3.81 -14.04 0.47
N LEU A 27 3.88 -13.11 -0.49
CA LEU A 27 3.46 -13.35 -1.88
C LEU A 27 4.33 -14.37 -2.61
N SER A 28 5.58 -14.56 -2.19
CA SER A 28 6.47 -15.59 -2.78
C SER A 28 5.97 -17.01 -2.49
N GLY A 29 5.27 -17.21 -1.36
CA GLY A 29 4.71 -18.51 -0.97
C GLY A 29 3.23 -18.69 -1.33
N ASP A 30 2.44 -17.60 -1.29
CA ASP A 30 1.03 -17.56 -1.68
C ASP A 30 0.77 -16.31 -2.52
N PRO A 31 0.88 -16.39 -3.85
CA PRO A 31 0.72 -15.24 -4.76
C PRO A 31 -0.75 -14.82 -4.88
N THR A 32 -1.34 -14.44 -3.74
CA THR A 32 -2.75 -14.11 -3.63
C THR A 32 -2.93 -12.81 -2.86
N LEU A 33 -3.73 -11.90 -3.40
CA LEU A 33 -4.17 -10.67 -2.75
C LEU A 33 -5.67 -10.71 -2.46
N LEU A 34 -6.08 -10.15 -1.33
CA LEU A 34 -7.48 -9.85 -1.06
C LEU A 34 -7.79 -8.45 -1.62
N VAL A 35 -8.84 -8.33 -2.41
CA VAL A 35 -9.21 -7.07 -3.04
C VAL A 35 -10.62 -6.70 -2.64
N THR A 36 -10.79 -5.52 -2.09
CA THR A 36 -12.08 -4.87 -1.91
C THR A 36 -12.23 -3.77 -2.94
N THR A 37 -13.35 -3.71 -3.62
CA THR A 37 -13.56 -2.72 -4.68
C THR A 37 -14.97 -2.15 -4.68
N THR A 38 -15.06 -0.86 -4.96
CA THR A 38 -16.31 -0.13 -5.19
C THR A 38 -16.55 0.14 -6.68
N ARG A 39 -15.76 -0.51 -7.54
CA ARG A 39 -15.92 -0.48 -9.00
C ARG A 39 -17.04 -1.40 -9.46
N LYS A 40 -17.75 -0.99 -10.49
CA LYS A 40 -18.76 -1.81 -11.13
C LYS A 40 -18.11 -2.99 -11.88
N PRO A 41 -18.57 -4.24 -11.67
CA PRO A 41 -18.07 -5.38 -12.43
C PRO A 41 -18.43 -5.26 -13.91
N VAL A 42 -17.48 -5.61 -14.78
CA VAL A 42 -17.68 -5.74 -16.23
C VAL A 42 -17.95 -7.21 -16.55
N ASN A 43 -18.91 -7.49 -17.42
CA ASN A 43 -19.27 -8.87 -17.82
C ASN A 43 -19.50 -9.82 -16.62
N GLY A 44 -20.08 -9.30 -15.53
CA GLY A 44 -20.24 -10.06 -14.30
C GLY A 44 -18.94 -10.41 -13.57
N GLY A 45 -17.84 -9.72 -13.87
CA GLY A 45 -16.52 -9.98 -13.25
C GLY A 45 -15.85 -11.29 -13.69
N ARG A 46 -16.24 -11.84 -14.83
CA ARG A 46 -15.77 -13.16 -15.29
C ARG A 46 -14.52 -13.12 -16.16
N THR A 47 -14.32 -12.04 -16.88
CA THR A 47 -13.22 -11.86 -17.85
C THR A 47 -12.61 -10.46 -17.73
N LYS A 48 -11.37 -10.31 -18.17
CA LYS A 48 -10.72 -8.99 -18.24
C LYS A 48 -11.42 -8.08 -19.26
N PRO A 49 -11.59 -6.77 -18.95
CA PRO A 49 -11.38 -6.17 -17.64
C PRO A 49 -12.46 -6.65 -16.67
N TRP A 50 -12.09 -7.04 -15.45
CA TRP A 50 -13.06 -7.57 -14.47
C TRP A 50 -13.94 -6.48 -13.86
N PHE A 51 -13.37 -5.30 -13.62
CA PHE A 51 -14.05 -4.15 -13.06
C PHE A 51 -13.78 -2.90 -13.89
N GLY A 52 -14.81 -2.11 -14.11
CA GLY A 52 -14.78 -0.87 -14.87
C GLY A 52 -14.43 0.36 -14.01
N PRO A 53 -14.47 1.54 -14.63
CA PRO A 53 -14.28 2.81 -13.95
C PRO A 53 -15.55 3.34 -13.26
N GLU A 54 -16.71 2.73 -13.48
CA GLU A 54 -17.98 3.17 -12.92
C GLU A 54 -18.09 2.77 -11.45
N ARG A 55 -18.86 3.55 -10.70
CA ARG A 55 -19.21 3.28 -9.30
C ARG A 55 -20.24 2.16 -9.22
N ALA A 56 -20.00 1.17 -8.36
CA ALA A 56 -20.96 0.11 -8.07
C ALA A 56 -21.95 0.56 -6.98
N THR A 57 -23.11 -0.08 -6.90
CA THR A 57 -24.09 0.15 -5.82
C THR A 57 -23.68 -0.49 -4.50
N SER A 58 -22.73 -1.42 -4.51
CA SER A 58 -22.21 -2.11 -3.32
C SER A 58 -20.74 -2.48 -3.53
N MET A 59 -20.00 -2.54 -2.44
CA MET A 59 -18.61 -3.01 -2.42
C MET A 59 -18.58 -4.53 -2.74
N THR A 60 -17.58 -4.95 -3.50
CA THR A 60 -17.31 -6.35 -3.79
C THR A 60 -15.99 -6.77 -3.17
N VAL A 61 -15.93 -7.99 -2.62
CA VAL A 61 -14.70 -8.62 -2.14
C VAL A 61 -14.30 -9.74 -3.08
N THR A 62 -13.05 -9.74 -3.52
CA THR A 62 -12.51 -10.78 -4.39
C THR A 62 -11.10 -11.19 -3.95
N ARG A 63 -10.68 -12.37 -4.36
CA ARG A 63 -9.30 -12.84 -4.24
C ARG A 63 -8.64 -12.78 -5.61
N ALA A 64 -7.57 -12.00 -5.72
CA ALA A 64 -6.77 -11.91 -6.93
C ALA A 64 -5.65 -12.94 -6.87
N ARG A 65 -5.60 -13.84 -7.85
CA ARG A 65 -4.51 -14.80 -8.05
C ARG A 65 -3.49 -14.21 -8.99
N LEU A 66 -2.24 -14.22 -8.56
CA LEU A 66 -1.10 -13.69 -9.31
C LEU A 66 -0.21 -14.80 -9.81
N VAL A 67 0.55 -14.50 -10.85
CA VAL A 67 1.72 -15.28 -11.28
C VAL A 67 2.95 -14.49 -10.89
N ALA A 68 3.82 -15.11 -10.10
CA ALA A 68 5.07 -14.49 -9.68
C ALA A 68 6.01 -14.23 -10.86
N PRO A 69 6.92 -13.25 -10.76
CA PRO A 69 7.99 -13.06 -11.71
C PRO A 69 8.82 -14.34 -11.90
N ASP A 70 9.17 -14.63 -13.12
CA ASP A 70 10.08 -15.76 -13.44
C ASP A 70 11.52 -15.27 -13.33
N GLU A 71 12.19 -15.62 -12.23
CA GLU A 71 13.58 -15.22 -11.97
C GLU A 71 14.56 -15.71 -13.05
N SER A 72 14.24 -16.80 -13.76
CA SER A 72 15.06 -17.29 -14.87
C SER A 72 15.01 -16.37 -16.10
N ARG A 73 14.05 -15.45 -16.15
CA ARG A 73 13.84 -14.50 -17.25
C ARG A 73 14.25 -13.06 -16.91
N LEU A 74 15.06 -12.86 -15.88
CA LEU A 74 15.55 -11.53 -15.45
C LEU A 74 16.22 -10.72 -16.57
N SER A 75 16.79 -11.39 -17.59
CA SER A 75 17.32 -10.72 -18.80
C SER A 75 16.25 -10.07 -19.68
N LEU A 76 14.98 -10.42 -19.48
CA LEU A 76 13.82 -9.87 -20.20
C LEU A 76 12.99 -8.90 -19.35
N ALA A 77 13.41 -8.62 -18.11
CA ALA A 77 12.72 -7.69 -17.20
C ALA A 77 12.64 -6.26 -17.79
N SER A 78 13.63 -5.87 -18.60
CA SER A 78 13.61 -4.57 -19.32
C SER A 78 12.47 -4.41 -20.33
N VAL A 79 11.80 -5.51 -20.70
CA VAL A 79 10.62 -5.54 -21.58
C VAL A 79 9.35 -6.04 -20.88
N GLY A 80 9.33 -6.07 -19.53
CA GLY A 80 8.13 -6.40 -18.74
C GLY A 80 7.75 -7.89 -18.71
N LEU A 81 8.58 -8.78 -19.23
CA LEU A 81 8.28 -10.22 -19.31
C LEU A 81 8.65 -11.02 -18.05
N GLY A 82 9.24 -10.37 -17.05
CA GLY A 82 9.59 -10.98 -15.75
C GLY A 82 8.80 -10.44 -14.58
N ASP A 83 7.65 -9.85 -14.82
CA ASP A 83 6.91 -9.08 -13.83
C ASP A 83 5.69 -9.83 -13.25
N TRP A 84 5.15 -9.36 -12.13
CA TRP A 84 3.90 -9.85 -11.58
C TRP A 84 2.78 -9.76 -12.62
N ARG A 85 1.95 -10.79 -12.71
CA ARG A 85 0.79 -10.80 -13.60
C ARG A 85 -0.46 -11.24 -12.86
N LEU A 86 -1.56 -10.53 -13.08
CA LEU A 86 -2.87 -10.93 -12.57
C LEU A 86 -3.44 -12.02 -13.48
N ASP A 87 -3.57 -13.24 -12.93
CA ASP A 87 -4.07 -14.43 -13.63
C ASP A 87 -5.60 -14.44 -13.68
N ARG A 88 -6.23 -14.49 -12.49
CA ARG A 88 -7.67 -14.52 -12.34
C ARG A 88 -8.11 -13.90 -11.03
N ILE A 89 -9.42 -13.66 -10.93
CA ILE A 89 -10.08 -13.27 -9.68
C ILE A 89 -11.09 -14.35 -9.28
N GLU A 90 -11.25 -14.53 -7.97
CA GLU A 90 -12.20 -15.46 -7.36
C GLU A 90 -13.15 -14.66 -6.46
N PRO A 91 -14.47 -14.74 -6.63
CA PRO A 91 -15.40 -14.08 -5.71
C PRO A 91 -15.21 -14.57 -4.28
N VAL A 92 -15.32 -13.66 -3.32
CA VAL A 92 -15.33 -13.97 -1.89
C VAL A 92 -16.62 -13.38 -1.30
N SER A 93 -17.12 -13.94 -0.22
CA SER A 93 -18.27 -13.36 0.48
C SER A 93 -18.01 -11.91 0.87
N ALA A 94 -19.02 -11.06 0.68
CA ALA A 94 -18.92 -9.61 0.85
C ALA A 94 -19.22 -9.14 2.27
N ASP A 95 -19.43 -10.05 3.23
CA ASP A 95 -19.70 -9.65 4.61
C ASP A 95 -18.44 -9.09 5.30
N ALA A 96 -18.59 -8.00 6.05
CA ALA A 96 -17.49 -7.37 6.78
C ALA A 96 -16.85 -8.31 7.82
N GLY A 97 -17.63 -9.20 8.43
CA GLY A 97 -17.11 -10.24 9.33
C GLY A 97 -16.20 -11.24 8.61
N ASP A 98 -16.59 -11.63 7.40
CA ASP A 98 -15.78 -12.51 6.55
C ASP A 98 -14.48 -11.85 6.10
N LEU A 99 -14.47 -10.51 5.90
CA LEU A 99 -13.27 -9.78 5.51
C LEU A 99 -12.15 -9.92 6.56
N ALA A 100 -12.49 -9.78 7.83
CA ALA A 100 -11.52 -9.94 8.93
C ALA A 100 -11.00 -11.38 9.01
N ALA A 101 -11.88 -12.37 8.81
CA ALA A 101 -11.50 -13.80 8.76
C ALA A 101 -10.59 -14.11 7.56
N GLN A 102 -10.88 -13.55 6.39
CA GLN A 102 -10.06 -13.70 5.18
C GLN A 102 -8.68 -13.02 5.30
N ALA A 103 -8.58 -11.95 6.08
CA ALA A 103 -7.32 -11.28 6.37
C ALA A 103 -6.39 -12.16 7.25
N GLY A 104 -6.94 -13.11 7.99
CA GLY A 104 -6.19 -14.00 8.90
C GLY A 104 -5.80 -13.32 10.21
N GLY A 105 -5.05 -14.04 11.05
CA GLY A 105 -4.67 -13.57 12.39
C GLY A 105 -3.37 -12.74 12.46
N GLY A 106 -2.70 -12.50 11.34
CA GLY A 106 -1.44 -11.74 11.25
C GLY A 106 -1.62 -10.28 10.84
N ASP A 107 -0.49 -9.60 10.65
CA ASP A 107 -0.49 -8.22 10.16
C ASP A 107 -1.07 -8.13 8.74
N VAL A 108 -1.74 -7.03 8.46
CA VAL A 108 -2.37 -6.75 7.18
C VAL A 108 -1.79 -5.46 6.60
N LEU A 109 -1.38 -5.52 5.34
CA LEU A 109 -1.02 -4.35 4.53
C LEU A 109 -2.19 -4.01 3.62
N VAL A 110 -2.75 -2.82 3.73
CA VAL A 110 -3.78 -2.31 2.83
C VAL A 110 -3.18 -1.28 1.90
N TYR A 111 -3.18 -1.57 0.59
CA TYR A 111 -2.78 -0.63 -0.44
C TYR A 111 -3.99 0.12 -1.00
N VAL A 112 -3.88 1.43 -1.14
CA VAL A 112 -4.89 2.32 -1.72
C VAL A 112 -4.27 3.09 -2.87
N HIS A 113 -4.74 2.81 -4.09
CA HIS A 113 -4.15 3.38 -5.30
C HIS A 113 -4.46 4.86 -5.52
N GLY A 114 -3.72 5.48 -6.41
CA GLY A 114 -3.87 6.87 -6.81
C GLY A 114 -4.77 7.09 -8.02
N PHE A 115 -4.67 8.30 -8.59
CA PHE A 115 -5.30 8.70 -9.84
C PHE A 115 -4.84 7.84 -11.01
N LYS A 116 -5.70 7.68 -12.01
CA LYS A 116 -5.40 7.04 -13.29
C LYS A 116 -5.04 5.55 -13.19
N GLN A 117 -5.65 4.83 -12.26
CA GLN A 117 -5.44 3.39 -12.08
C GLN A 117 -6.65 2.57 -12.53
N THR A 118 -6.41 1.46 -13.23
CA THR A 118 -7.40 0.41 -13.45
C THR A 118 -7.45 -0.53 -12.24
N PHE A 119 -8.43 -1.44 -12.22
CA PHE A 119 -8.47 -2.50 -11.21
C PHE A 119 -7.19 -3.36 -11.25
N GLU A 120 -6.79 -3.74 -12.46
CA GLU A 120 -5.64 -4.62 -12.69
C GLU A 120 -4.32 -3.96 -12.28
N THR A 121 -4.11 -2.69 -12.65
CA THR A 121 -2.88 -1.97 -12.28
C THR A 121 -2.79 -1.76 -10.78
N ALA A 122 -3.89 -1.44 -10.10
CA ALA A 122 -3.91 -1.30 -8.64
C ALA A 122 -3.53 -2.61 -7.91
N VAL A 123 -3.97 -3.75 -8.43
CA VAL A 123 -3.60 -5.08 -7.90
C VAL A 123 -2.11 -5.37 -8.11
N LEU A 124 -1.57 -5.03 -9.28
CA LEU A 124 -0.16 -5.24 -9.60
C LEU A 124 0.75 -4.32 -8.78
N ASP A 125 0.38 -3.05 -8.62
CA ASP A 125 1.12 -2.11 -7.76
C ASP A 125 1.21 -2.61 -6.32
N ALA A 126 0.11 -3.16 -5.79
CA ALA A 126 0.12 -3.76 -4.46
C ALA A 126 1.04 -4.98 -4.35
N ALA A 127 1.11 -5.80 -5.41
CA ALA A 127 2.03 -6.93 -5.45
C ALA A 127 3.49 -6.46 -5.46
N HIS A 128 3.82 -5.49 -6.32
CA HIS A 128 5.16 -4.88 -6.38
C HIS A 128 5.57 -4.25 -5.06
N LEU A 129 4.68 -3.47 -4.44
CA LEU A 129 4.93 -2.87 -3.14
C LEU A 129 5.19 -3.94 -2.08
N SER A 130 4.28 -4.90 -1.96
CA SER A 130 4.36 -5.96 -0.94
C SER A 130 5.64 -6.78 -1.08
N ASP A 131 5.99 -7.14 -2.32
CA ASP A 131 7.22 -7.86 -2.58
C ASP A 131 8.47 -6.99 -2.39
N GLY A 132 8.46 -5.75 -2.85
CA GLY A 132 9.57 -4.81 -2.70
C GLY A 132 9.92 -4.54 -1.24
N ILE A 133 8.92 -4.33 -0.38
CA ILE A 133 9.14 -4.13 1.07
C ILE A 133 9.28 -5.44 1.85
N LYS A 134 9.19 -6.60 1.19
CA LYS A 134 9.24 -7.93 1.80
C LYS A 134 8.23 -8.12 2.94
N PHE A 135 6.98 -7.70 2.69
CA PHE A 135 5.92 -7.80 3.68
C PHE A 135 5.54 -9.25 3.95
N ARG A 136 5.38 -9.62 5.23
CA ARG A 136 5.16 -11.01 5.68
C ARG A 136 3.73 -11.30 6.10
N GLY A 137 2.86 -10.29 6.14
CA GLY A 137 1.44 -10.45 6.45
C GLY A 137 0.58 -10.63 5.20
N ARG A 138 -0.73 -10.50 5.36
CA ARG A 138 -1.68 -10.52 4.27
C ARG A 138 -1.71 -9.16 3.57
N THR A 139 -1.56 -9.14 2.26
CA THR A 139 -1.72 -7.91 1.47
C THR A 139 -3.14 -7.81 0.92
N MET A 140 -3.73 -6.64 1.09
CA MET A 140 -5.05 -6.26 0.60
C MET A 140 -4.96 -5.03 -0.29
N VAL A 141 -5.91 -4.91 -1.21
CA VAL A 141 -6.09 -3.74 -2.05
C VAL A 141 -7.47 -3.15 -1.82
N PHE A 142 -7.55 -1.84 -1.63
CA PHE A 142 -8.79 -1.10 -1.79
C PHE A 142 -8.78 -0.39 -3.15
N SER A 143 -9.59 -0.89 -4.09
CA SER A 143 -9.67 -0.37 -5.45
C SER A 143 -10.94 0.46 -5.65
N TRP A 144 -10.78 1.78 -5.65
CA TRP A 144 -11.87 2.74 -5.90
C TRP A 144 -12.01 3.05 -7.41
N PRO A 145 -13.18 3.54 -7.89
CA PRO A 145 -13.43 3.79 -9.31
C PRO A 145 -12.61 4.95 -9.85
N SER A 146 -11.63 4.65 -10.70
CA SER A 146 -10.85 5.64 -11.47
C SER A 146 -11.02 5.33 -12.95
N LYS A 147 -11.23 6.36 -13.77
CA LYS A 147 -11.41 6.24 -15.22
C LYS A 147 -10.12 6.03 -15.98
N ALA A 148 -8.98 6.14 -15.31
CA ALA A 148 -7.65 5.99 -15.87
C ALA A 148 -7.33 6.98 -17.03
N GLY A 149 -8.17 7.97 -17.29
CA GLY A 149 -7.97 9.00 -18.29
C GLY A 149 -7.31 10.26 -17.73
N LEU A 150 -6.49 10.91 -18.53
CA LEU A 150 -5.75 12.11 -18.10
C LEU A 150 -6.68 13.29 -17.74
N PHE A 151 -7.83 13.39 -18.41
CA PHE A 151 -8.80 14.50 -18.21
C PHE A 151 -9.88 14.17 -17.18
N ASP A 152 -9.84 12.99 -16.56
CA ASP A 152 -10.87 12.51 -15.63
C ASP A 152 -10.56 12.82 -14.15
N TYR A 153 -9.61 13.74 -13.88
CA TYR A 153 -9.15 14.06 -12.53
C TYR A 153 -10.30 14.42 -11.57
N ALA A 154 -11.25 15.25 -12.02
CA ALA A 154 -12.39 15.64 -11.18
C ALA A 154 -13.31 14.44 -10.86
N TYR A 155 -13.60 13.61 -11.88
CA TYR A 155 -14.39 12.40 -11.68
C TYR A 155 -13.71 11.45 -10.69
N ASP A 156 -12.41 11.23 -10.83
CA ASP A 156 -11.62 10.34 -9.98
C ASP A 156 -11.59 10.85 -8.55
N ARG A 157 -11.41 12.17 -8.34
CA ARG A 157 -11.45 12.79 -7.02
C ARG A 157 -12.80 12.58 -6.33
N ASP A 158 -13.90 12.82 -7.02
CA ASP A 158 -15.23 12.57 -6.50
C ASP A 158 -15.48 11.10 -6.22
N SER A 159 -14.94 10.20 -7.05
CA SER A 159 -15.07 8.75 -6.87
C SER A 159 -14.26 8.24 -5.69
N ALA A 160 -13.07 8.78 -5.47
CA ALA A 160 -12.28 8.49 -4.27
C ALA A 160 -13.05 8.91 -3.01
N MET A 161 -13.59 10.14 -2.98
CA MET A 161 -14.38 10.64 -1.85
C MET A 161 -15.70 9.89 -1.67
N TRP A 162 -16.35 9.48 -2.74
CA TRP A 162 -17.56 8.64 -2.70
C TRP A 162 -17.29 7.27 -2.07
N SER A 163 -16.08 6.72 -2.24
CA SER A 163 -15.67 5.42 -1.72
C SER A 163 -15.23 5.43 -0.25
N ARG A 164 -15.17 6.60 0.42
CA ARG A 164 -14.61 6.74 1.78
C ARG A 164 -15.37 5.93 2.84
N ASP A 165 -16.70 5.87 2.73
CA ASP A 165 -17.53 5.16 3.71
C ASP A 165 -17.37 3.65 3.57
N ASP A 166 -17.17 3.14 2.35
CA ASP A 166 -16.83 1.76 2.10
C ASP A 166 -15.43 1.41 2.63
N PHE A 167 -14.47 2.32 2.44
CA PHE A 167 -13.13 2.10 2.96
C PHE A 167 -13.10 2.19 4.51
N GLU A 168 -13.85 3.09 5.11
CA GLU A 168 -14.02 3.12 6.59
C GLU A 168 -14.60 1.80 7.10
N ARG A 169 -15.60 1.20 6.41
CA ARG A 169 -16.14 -0.11 6.77
C ARG A 169 -15.09 -1.23 6.68
N VAL A 170 -14.24 -1.23 5.65
CA VAL A 170 -13.11 -2.17 5.53
C VAL A 170 -12.16 -2.02 6.72
N LEU A 171 -11.73 -0.80 7.01
CA LEU A 171 -10.82 -0.53 8.12
C LEU A 171 -11.46 -0.90 9.47
N SER A 172 -12.75 -0.57 9.65
CA SER A 172 -13.52 -0.91 10.84
C SER A 172 -13.55 -2.42 11.09
N ALA A 173 -13.80 -3.22 10.05
CA ALA A 173 -13.77 -4.68 10.16
C ALA A 173 -12.39 -5.20 10.58
N LEU A 174 -11.32 -4.66 10.00
CA LEU A 174 -9.95 -5.08 10.31
C LEU A 174 -9.51 -4.69 11.73
N VAL A 175 -9.79 -3.46 12.18
CA VAL A 175 -9.38 -3.00 13.52
C VAL A 175 -10.23 -3.62 14.64
N SER A 176 -11.45 -4.03 14.34
CA SER A 176 -12.34 -4.69 15.31
C SER A 176 -12.11 -6.20 15.39
N ALA A 177 -11.28 -6.78 14.55
CA ALA A 177 -11.00 -8.22 14.56
C ALA A 177 -10.30 -8.64 15.86
N PRO A 178 -10.86 -9.57 16.65
CA PRO A 178 -10.30 -9.92 17.98
C PRO A 178 -8.90 -10.52 17.90
N SER A 179 -8.65 -11.34 16.88
CA SER A 179 -7.38 -12.07 16.67
C SER A 179 -6.49 -11.42 15.61
N GLY A 180 -6.87 -10.24 15.10
CA GLY A 180 -6.11 -9.56 14.05
C GLY A 180 -4.77 -9.02 14.55
N GLY A 181 -3.76 -9.04 13.69
CA GLY A 181 -2.52 -8.31 13.84
C GLY A 181 -2.73 -6.80 13.68
N ARG A 182 -1.65 -6.09 13.37
CA ARG A 182 -1.73 -4.66 13.07
C ARG A 182 -2.18 -4.43 11.63
N VAL A 183 -2.88 -3.34 11.41
CA VAL A 183 -3.26 -2.86 10.09
C VAL A 183 -2.26 -1.79 9.66
N HIS A 184 -1.55 -2.05 8.58
CA HIS A 184 -0.65 -1.09 7.94
C HIS A 184 -1.32 -0.59 6.66
N ILE A 185 -1.20 0.69 6.37
CA ILE A 185 -1.82 1.28 5.20
C ILE A 185 -0.75 1.99 4.39
N VAL A 186 -0.70 1.73 3.09
CA VAL A 186 0.08 2.51 2.13
C VAL A 186 -0.89 3.07 1.11
N ALA A 187 -1.03 4.38 1.09
CA ALA A 187 -1.89 5.08 0.16
C ALA A 187 -1.06 5.97 -0.77
N HIS A 188 -1.42 5.98 -2.04
CA HIS A 188 -0.70 6.70 -3.09
C HIS A 188 -1.54 7.87 -3.64
N SER A 189 -0.90 9.02 -3.79
CA SER A 189 -1.44 10.19 -4.50
C SER A 189 -2.87 10.56 -4.03
N MET A 190 -3.85 10.57 -4.92
CA MET A 190 -5.27 10.84 -4.61
C MET A 190 -5.87 9.84 -3.59
N GLY A 191 -5.39 8.61 -3.53
CA GLY A 191 -5.80 7.62 -2.53
C GLY A 191 -5.47 8.02 -1.09
N THR A 192 -4.53 8.94 -0.90
CA THR A 192 -4.18 9.47 0.42
C THR A 192 -5.29 10.35 1.00
N MET A 193 -5.97 11.13 0.15
CA MET A 193 -7.12 11.93 0.57
C MET A 193 -8.28 11.04 1.04
N LEU A 194 -8.61 10.01 0.26
CA LEU A 194 -9.58 8.99 0.64
C LEU A 194 -9.21 8.34 1.98
N THR A 195 -7.96 7.92 2.14
CA THR A 195 -7.46 7.25 3.34
C THR A 195 -7.53 8.16 4.57
N LEU A 196 -7.08 9.40 4.45
CA LEU A 196 -7.08 10.37 5.55
C LEU A 196 -8.51 10.63 6.04
N GLU A 197 -9.47 10.80 5.13
CA GLU A 197 -10.87 11.02 5.49
C GLU A 197 -11.49 9.79 6.17
N SER A 198 -11.21 8.59 5.65
CA SER A 198 -11.66 7.33 6.27
C SER A 198 -11.04 7.12 7.66
N LEU A 199 -9.77 7.44 7.86
CA LEU A 199 -9.12 7.40 9.18
C LEU A 199 -9.71 8.41 10.14
N ARG A 200 -10.10 9.61 9.66
CA ARG A 200 -10.77 10.61 10.47
C ARG A 200 -12.13 10.14 11.00
N GLN A 201 -12.92 9.51 10.13
CA GLN A 201 -14.20 8.90 10.49
C GLN A 201 -14.01 7.74 11.47
N LEU A 202 -13.06 6.86 11.18
CA LEU A 202 -12.72 5.70 12.00
C LEU A 202 -12.28 6.14 13.41
N TYR A 203 -11.40 7.15 13.50
CA TYR A 203 -10.94 7.69 14.78
C TYR A 203 -12.08 8.36 15.56
N ALA A 204 -12.96 9.09 14.88
CA ALA A 204 -14.13 9.69 15.53
C ALA A 204 -15.07 8.64 16.14
N ARG A 205 -15.13 7.43 15.55
CA ARG A 205 -15.98 6.32 16.03
C ARG A 205 -15.33 5.51 17.16
N TYR A 206 -14.04 5.20 17.07
CA TYR A 206 -13.37 4.22 17.94
C TYR A 206 -12.26 4.82 18.82
N GLY A 207 -11.90 6.09 18.63
CA GLY A 207 -10.86 6.78 19.42
C GLY A 207 -9.53 6.03 19.45
N ASP A 208 -8.95 5.91 20.63
CA ASP A 208 -7.61 5.31 20.82
C ASP A 208 -7.53 3.81 20.52
N THR A 209 -8.67 3.11 20.42
CA THR A 209 -8.69 1.71 19.96
C THR A 209 -8.10 1.58 18.56
N VAL A 210 -8.40 2.54 17.67
CA VAL A 210 -7.81 2.60 16.33
C VAL A 210 -6.30 2.75 16.40
N THR A 211 -5.81 3.64 17.26
CA THR A 211 -4.39 3.91 17.40
C THR A 211 -3.61 2.66 17.82
N SER A 212 -4.20 1.80 18.64
CA SER A 212 -3.57 0.54 19.08
C SER A 212 -3.49 -0.50 17.97
N LYS A 213 -4.48 -0.54 17.06
CA LYS A 213 -4.59 -1.51 15.96
C LYS A 213 -3.92 -1.07 14.67
N ILE A 214 -3.82 0.23 14.41
CA ILE A 214 -3.06 0.74 13.28
C ILE A 214 -1.56 0.64 13.59
N GLY A 215 -0.82 -0.07 12.75
CA GLY A 215 0.64 -0.19 12.85
C GLY A 215 1.35 1.02 12.27
N ALA A 216 1.20 1.24 10.97
CA ALA A 216 1.76 2.37 10.24
C ALA A 216 0.80 2.83 9.14
N VAL A 217 0.82 4.12 8.84
CA VAL A 217 0.16 4.72 7.69
C VAL A 217 1.21 5.45 6.87
N VAL A 218 1.39 5.07 5.61
CA VAL A 218 2.32 5.73 4.71
C VAL A 218 1.53 6.42 3.61
N PHE A 219 1.73 7.72 3.48
CA PHE A 219 1.21 8.54 2.40
C PHE A 219 2.31 8.82 1.39
N ALA A 220 2.30 8.10 0.27
CA ALA A 220 3.24 8.26 -0.82
C ALA A 220 2.74 9.32 -1.80
N ALA A 221 3.53 10.38 -1.99
CA ALA A 221 3.21 11.52 -2.87
C ALA A 221 1.77 12.05 -2.68
N PRO A 222 1.36 12.46 -1.46
CA PRO A 222 -0.03 12.78 -1.19
C PRO A 222 -0.54 13.98 -1.98
N ASP A 223 -1.62 13.74 -2.74
CA ASP A 223 -2.36 14.74 -3.51
C ASP A 223 -3.48 15.36 -2.66
N ILE A 224 -3.09 15.98 -1.56
CA ILE A 224 -3.97 16.66 -0.61
C ILE A 224 -3.49 18.10 -0.46
N ASP A 225 -4.40 19.04 -0.38
CA ASP A 225 -4.09 20.43 -0.02
C ASP A 225 -3.55 20.51 1.41
N MET A 226 -2.54 21.37 1.63
CA MET A 226 -1.85 21.49 2.93
C MET A 226 -2.78 21.90 4.07
N ASP A 227 -3.72 22.80 3.82
CA ASP A 227 -4.66 23.28 4.86
C ASP A 227 -5.68 22.19 5.21
N VAL A 228 -6.17 21.47 4.19
CA VAL A 228 -7.05 20.30 4.36
C VAL A 228 -6.33 19.21 5.16
N PHE A 229 -5.09 18.93 4.84
CA PHE A 229 -4.27 17.95 5.55
C PHE A 229 -4.07 18.36 7.01
N SER A 230 -3.64 19.60 7.24
CA SER A 230 -3.41 20.15 8.59
C SER A 230 -4.68 20.04 9.46
N SER A 231 -5.83 20.46 8.91
CA SER A 231 -7.11 20.38 9.59
C SER A 231 -7.50 18.93 9.93
N ALA A 232 -7.25 17.99 9.03
CA ALA A 232 -7.56 16.57 9.25
C ALA A 232 -6.64 15.93 10.30
N ILE A 233 -5.32 16.21 10.25
CA ILE A 233 -4.33 15.70 11.21
C ILE A 233 -4.69 16.10 12.65
N GLN A 234 -5.14 17.33 12.88
CA GLN A 234 -5.56 17.80 14.20
C GLN A 234 -6.77 17.01 14.76
N ARG A 235 -7.55 16.35 13.90
CA ARG A 235 -8.75 15.60 14.29
C ARG A 235 -8.52 14.13 14.60
N ILE A 236 -7.35 13.58 14.26
CA ILE A 236 -7.04 12.15 14.43
C ILE A 236 -6.13 11.86 15.64
N GLY A 237 -5.82 12.89 16.45
CA GLY A 237 -5.11 12.75 17.71
C GLY A 237 -3.80 11.94 17.62
N PRO A 238 -3.58 10.97 18.54
CA PRO A 238 -2.34 10.17 18.56
C PRO A 238 -2.08 9.35 17.28
N LEU A 239 -3.11 9.10 16.46
CA LEU A 239 -2.96 8.39 15.20
C LEU A 239 -2.07 9.16 14.23
N ALA A 240 -1.96 10.49 14.34
CA ALA A 240 -1.03 11.31 13.54
C ALA A 240 0.41 10.82 13.65
N GLY A 241 0.86 10.38 14.83
CA GLY A 241 2.19 9.83 15.07
C GLY A 241 2.48 8.50 14.35
N LYS A 242 1.45 7.84 13.79
CA LYS A 242 1.59 6.64 12.96
C LYS A 242 1.77 6.96 11.48
N ILE A 243 1.58 8.22 11.08
CA ILE A 243 1.65 8.65 9.69
C ILE A 243 3.09 8.98 9.30
N THR A 244 3.52 8.45 8.16
CA THR A 244 4.74 8.83 7.45
C THR A 244 4.36 9.38 6.08
N VAL A 245 4.76 10.60 5.78
CA VAL A 245 4.58 11.21 4.46
C VAL A 245 5.87 11.04 3.67
N ILE A 246 5.78 10.50 2.47
CA ILE A 246 6.86 10.49 1.49
C ILE A 246 6.57 11.65 0.53
N ALA A 247 7.41 12.68 0.57
CA ALA A 247 7.27 13.88 -0.23
C ALA A 247 8.50 14.07 -1.14
N ALA A 248 8.26 14.65 -2.31
CA ALA A 248 9.30 15.06 -3.24
C ALA A 248 8.95 16.42 -3.83
N THR A 249 9.74 17.45 -3.51
CA THR A 249 9.49 18.84 -3.96
C THR A 249 9.57 19.00 -5.48
N ASN A 250 10.18 18.04 -6.15
CA ASN A 250 10.32 17.98 -7.62
C ASN A 250 9.27 17.08 -8.30
N ASP A 251 8.20 16.67 -7.59
CA ASP A 251 7.11 15.88 -8.17
C ASP A 251 6.26 16.73 -9.14
N ARG A 252 6.45 16.47 -10.44
CA ARG A 252 5.76 17.22 -11.51
C ARG A 252 4.28 16.86 -11.64
N ALA A 253 3.87 15.65 -11.24
CA ALA A 253 2.46 15.27 -11.27
C ALA A 253 1.67 16.05 -10.22
N LEU A 254 2.22 16.22 -9.02
CA LEU A 254 1.62 17.03 -7.96
C LEU A 254 1.66 18.53 -8.28
N ALA A 255 2.70 19.03 -8.94
CA ALA A 255 2.74 20.39 -9.41
C ALA A 255 1.60 20.68 -10.40
N LEU A 256 1.35 19.76 -11.35
CA LEU A 256 0.23 19.87 -12.28
C LEU A 256 -1.12 19.79 -11.58
N SER A 257 -1.30 18.84 -10.67
CA SER A 257 -2.51 18.70 -9.84
C SER A 257 -2.80 19.98 -9.04
N GLY A 258 -1.77 20.58 -8.44
CA GLY A 258 -1.87 21.85 -7.73
C GLY A 258 -2.35 23.00 -8.62
N GLN A 259 -1.84 23.09 -9.85
CA GLN A 259 -2.27 24.08 -10.83
C GLN A 259 -3.73 23.89 -11.24
N ILE A 260 -4.16 22.66 -11.54
CA ILE A 260 -5.57 22.34 -11.87
C ILE A 260 -6.51 22.72 -10.72
N ALA A 261 -6.04 22.60 -9.48
CA ALA A 261 -6.80 22.95 -8.29
C ALA A 261 -6.67 24.43 -7.84
N GLY A 262 -6.21 25.33 -8.70
CA GLY A 262 -6.15 26.77 -8.43
C GLY A 262 -4.85 27.24 -7.77
N GLY A 263 -3.73 26.54 -7.97
CA GLY A 263 -2.41 26.94 -7.45
C GLY A 263 -2.14 26.50 -6.01
N MET A 264 -2.89 25.53 -5.50
CA MET A 264 -2.74 25.02 -4.13
C MET A 264 -1.50 24.14 -3.96
N THR A 265 -0.79 24.30 -2.83
CA THR A 265 0.34 23.44 -2.49
C THR A 265 -0.13 22.05 -2.06
N ARG A 266 0.33 21.01 -2.76
CA ARG A 266 0.06 19.63 -2.39
C ARG A 266 1.06 19.13 -1.35
N VAL A 267 0.58 18.36 -0.36
CA VAL A 267 1.41 17.82 0.73
C VAL A 267 2.62 17.04 0.20
N GLY A 268 2.45 16.24 -0.84
CA GLY A 268 3.55 15.46 -1.43
C GLY A 268 4.61 16.30 -2.14
N ALA A 269 4.32 17.57 -2.46
CA ALA A 269 5.26 18.53 -3.04
C ALA A 269 5.66 19.65 -2.05
N ALA A 270 5.19 19.59 -0.80
CA ALA A 270 5.46 20.60 0.22
C ALA A 270 6.84 20.39 0.88
N GLU A 271 7.37 21.45 1.45
CA GLU A 271 8.61 21.37 2.20
C GLU A 271 8.47 20.49 3.45
N LYS A 272 9.48 19.65 3.69
CA LYS A 272 9.56 18.72 4.82
C LYS A 272 9.24 19.40 6.16
N ALA A 273 9.80 20.58 6.41
CA ALA A 273 9.60 21.30 7.68
C ALA A 273 8.13 21.71 7.90
N ALA A 274 7.40 22.05 6.83
CA ALA A 274 5.99 22.41 6.93
C ALA A 274 5.12 21.20 7.34
N ILE A 275 5.39 20.04 6.75
CA ILE A 275 4.67 18.80 7.05
C ILE A 275 5.02 18.27 8.45
N ALA A 276 6.31 18.29 8.83
CA ALA A 276 6.79 17.78 10.12
C ALA A 276 6.20 18.55 11.33
N ARG A 277 5.92 19.85 11.17
CA ARG A 277 5.26 20.65 12.20
C ARG A 277 3.86 20.14 12.61
N LEU A 278 3.25 19.31 11.75
CA LEU A 278 1.96 18.69 12.03
C LEU A 278 2.06 17.42 12.91
N GLY A 279 3.27 17.04 13.36
CA GLY A 279 3.48 15.85 14.18
C GLY A 279 3.53 14.53 13.43
N VAL A 280 3.62 14.57 12.09
CA VAL A 280 3.79 13.39 11.24
C VAL A 280 5.26 13.21 10.85
N ARG A 281 5.67 11.97 10.56
CA ARG A 281 7.02 11.69 10.05
C ARG A 281 7.10 12.05 8.57
N VAL A 282 8.26 12.53 8.13
CA VAL A 282 8.48 12.90 6.73
C VAL A 282 9.75 12.24 6.19
N LEU A 283 9.61 11.53 5.08
CA LEU A 283 10.70 11.10 4.22
C LEU A 283 10.76 12.03 3.02
N ASP A 284 11.86 12.71 2.87
CA ASP A 284 12.14 13.54 1.69
C ASP A 284 12.78 12.67 0.61
N ALA A 285 12.04 12.42 -0.47
CA ALA A 285 12.47 11.62 -1.61
C ALA A 285 12.90 12.49 -2.82
N SER A 286 13.12 13.78 -2.63
CA SER A 286 13.47 14.72 -3.72
C SER A 286 14.77 14.36 -4.43
N GLN A 287 15.69 13.65 -3.76
CA GLN A 287 16.97 13.23 -4.32
C GLN A 287 16.96 11.80 -4.87
N GLU A 288 15.87 11.04 -4.66
CA GLU A 288 15.82 9.60 -4.92
C GLU A 288 15.37 9.25 -6.35
N GLY A 289 14.99 10.23 -7.18
CA GLY A 289 14.41 9.99 -8.50
C GLY A 289 15.30 10.41 -9.65
N TRP A 290 15.56 9.49 -10.59
CA TRP A 290 16.08 9.75 -11.93
C TRP A 290 14.91 9.64 -12.91
N GLY A 291 14.25 10.75 -13.24
CA GLY A 291 13.19 10.70 -14.23
C GLY A 291 12.28 11.91 -14.23
N ILE A 292 11.44 12.00 -15.26
CA ILE A 292 10.53 13.12 -15.49
C ILE A 292 9.38 13.13 -14.48
N ILE A 293 9.09 11.98 -13.84
CA ILE A 293 7.96 11.81 -12.91
C ILE A 293 8.43 10.99 -11.70
N ASN A 294 8.60 11.65 -10.57
CA ASN A 294 8.99 11.01 -9.29
C ASN A 294 7.77 10.49 -8.49
N HIS A 295 6.64 10.30 -9.15
CA HIS A 295 5.36 10.06 -8.50
C HIS A 295 5.22 8.61 -7.97
N ASP A 296 5.87 7.64 -8.61
CA ASP A 296 5.74 6.21 -8.30
C ASP A 296 7.00 5.61 -7.64
N LEU A 297 7.84 6.44 -7.01
CA LEU A 297 9.10 6.00 -6.39
C LEU A 297 8.93 4.88 -5.36
N PHE A 298 7.80 4.82 -4.67
CA PHE A 298 7.51 3.81 -3.66
C PHE A 298 7.40 2.39 -4.25
N LEU A 299 7.15 2.26 -5.55
CA LEU A 299 7.10 0.96 -6.25
C LEU A 299 8.47 0.48 -6.72
N SER A 300 9.41 1.37 -7.01
CA SER A 300 10.64 1.04 -7.72
C SER A 300 11.93 1.43 -6.98
N ASN A 301 11.89 2.42 -6.11
CA ASN A 301 13.10 2.88 -5.43
C ASN A 301 13.35 2.10 -4.12
N ALA A 302 14.49 1.43 -4.04
CA ALA A 302 14.86 0.57 -2.91
C ALA A 302 14.99 1.34 -1.58
N GLU A 303 15.46 2.61 -1.58
CA GLU A 303 15.57 3.44 -0.38
C GLU A 303 14.18 3.78 0.16
N VAL A 304 13.27 4.18 -0.74
CA VAL A 304 11.88 4.47 -0.38
C VAL A 304 11.19 3.22 0.17
N GLN A 305 11.38 2.07 -0.47
CA GLN A 305 10.84 0.80 0.00
C GLN A 305 11.40 0.40 1.37
N ARG A 306 12.71 0.58 1.61
CA ARG A 306 13.31 0.37 2.94
C ARG A 306 12.72 1.30 4.00
N ALA A 307 12.45 2.55 3.66
CA ALA A 307 11.82 3.49 4.59
C ALA A 307 10.37 3.09 4.92
N ILE A 308 9.59 2.63 3.93
CA ILE A 308 8.24 2.08 4.15
C ILE A 308 8.33 0.87 5.09
N ARG A 309 9.26 -0.05 4.84
CA ARG A 309 9.47 -1.21 5.69
C ARG A 309 9.80 -0.80 7.13
N ARG A 310 10.74 0.12 7.34
CA ARG A 310 11.06 0.63 8.69
C ARG A 310 9.84 1.23 9.39
N ALA A 311 9.01 1.98 8.67
CA ALA A 311 7.78 2.54 9.22
C ALA A 311 6.81 1.43 9.69
N ILE A 312 6.69 0.33 8.92
CA ILE A 312 5.86 -0.84 9.25
C ILE A 312 6.43 -1.61 10.45
N ASP A 313 7.75 -1.84 10.47
CA ASP A 313 8.43 -2.57 11.55
C ASP A 313 8.47 -1.75 12.86
N GLY A 314 8.11 -0.48 12.82
CA GLY A 314 8.15 0.43 13.99
C GLY A 314 9.56 0.82 14.39
N THR A 315 10.55 0.60 13.52
CA THR A 315 11.95 1.01 13.73
C THR A 315 12.14 2.44 13.25
N THR A 316 12.45 3.34 14.18
CA THR A 316 12.92 4.71 13.83
C THR A 316 14.36 4.62 13.31
N ALA A 317 14.65 5.36 12.24
CA ALA A 317 16.02 5.57 11.77
C ALA A 317 16.79 6.44 12.74
#